data_d8e90d3098ff3d6e5ac6132f57257977
#
_entry.id   d8e90d3098ff3d6e5ac6132f57257977
#
_cell.length_a   1.000
_cell.length_b   1.000
_cell.length_c   1.000
_cell.angle_alpha   90.00
_cell.angle_beta   90.00
_cell.angle_gamma   90.00
#
_symmetry.space_group_name_H-M   'P 1'
#
loop_
_entity.id
_entity.type
_entity.pdbx_description
1 polymer ?
#
loop_
_entity_poly.entity_id
_entity_poly.type
_entity_poly.pdbx_seq_one_letter_code
_entity_poly.pdbx_strand_id
1 'polypeptide(L)'
;MDAFKQQLEKLSTQNQYRSIPDLVHQGRYITRENRKMLNMSSNDYLGLASNENLRQSFLQQYGGNFPSFTSSSSRLLTGNFPIYTDLEQLIAQRFQRESVLLFNSGYHANLGILPALTTTKSLILADKLVHASMIDGIRLSQCEFFRYRHNDYEHLKNLLEKNAGKFDRTFIVTESVFSMDGDVADLNYLVQLKKQFPNTYLYVDEAHAIGVYGKNGLGIAERANVIADIDLLVGTFGKALASMGAYVVCDQILKECLINQMRPLIFSTALPPFNVAWTYFIFERLPQFSKERTHLERLSAFLRQEVEHRTQIMPSQTCIVPYILGENEATLAKAKDLQEQGYYCLPIRPPTVPKGTSRIRLSLTADMTMDEVKQFVACL
;
A
#
# COMPACT_ATOMS: atom_id res chain seq x y z
N MET A 1 1.86 1.60 36.39
CA MET A 1 0.63 1.01 35.75
C MET A 1 -0.50 2.03 35.61
N ASP A 2 -0.71 2.94 36.60
CA ASP A 2 -1.84 3.89 36.55
C ASP A 2 -1.78 4.89 35.38
N ALA A 3 -0.59 5.38 35.03
CA ALA A 3 -0.41 6.26 33.88
C ALA A 3 -0.85 5.60 32.53
N PHE A 4 -0.59 4.30 32.38
CA PHE A 4 -1.04 3.56 31.19
C PHE A 4 -2.56 3.36 31.17
N LYS A 5 -3.19 3.10 32.35
CA LYS A 5 -4.65 3.01 32.48
C LYS A 5 -5.31 4.34 32.08
N GLN A 6 -4.82 5.45 32.63
CA GLN A 6 -5.30 6.79 32.27
C GLN A 6 -5.17 7.09 30.79
N GLN A 7 -4.05 6.68 30.14
CA GLN A 7 -3.88 6.83 28.71
C GLN A 7 -4.93 6.04 27.91
N LEU A 8 -5.21 4.78 28.29
CA LEU A 8 -6.22 3.95 27.65
C LEU A 8 -7.65 4.49 27.88
N GLU A 9 -7.95 4.96 29.08
CA GLU A 9 -9.23 5.62 29.41
C GLU A 9 -9.44 6.88 28.54
N LYS A 10 -8.39 7.70 28.38
CA LYS A 10 -8.43 8.85 27.49
C LYS A 10 -8.72 8.45 26.03
N LEU A 11 -8.10 7.38 25.51
CA LEU A 11 -8.41 6.88 24.17
C LEU A 11 -9.87 6.39 24.08
N SER A 12 -10.39 5.77 25.12
CA SER A 12 -11.77 5.30 25.17
C SER A 12 -12.77 6.47 25.19
N THR A 13 -12.56 7.48 26.02
CA THR A 13 -13.42 8.67 26.11
C THR A 13 -13.41 9.49 24.82
N GLN A 14 -12.32 9.43 24.05
CA GLN A 14 -12.19 10.09 22.75
C GLN A 14 -12.69 9.23 21.57
N ASN A 15 -13.29 8.06 21.83
CA ASN A 15 -13.66 7.10 20.78
C ASN A 15 -12.49 6.70 19.85
N GLN A 16 -11.26 6.62 20.39
CA GLN A 16 -10.03 6.27 19.66
C GLN A 16 -9.42 4.94 20.11
N TYR A 17 -10.02 4.26 21.08
CA TYR A 17 -9.56 2.95 21.55
C TYR A 17 -9.64 1.92 20.42
N ARG A 18 -8.60 1.10 20.30
CA ARG A 18 -8.48 0.04 19.28
C ARG A 18 -8.34 -1.32 19.96
N SER A 19 -8.97 -2.33 19.37
CA SER A 19 -8.82 -3.73 19.76
C SER A 19 -8.49 -4.57 18.53
N ILE A 20 -7.86 -5.73 18.75
CA ILE A 20 -7.63 -6.74 17.71
C ILE A 20 -8.83 -7.69 17.78
N PRO A 21 -9.68 -7.73 16.74
CA PRO A 21 -10.84 -8.62 16.76
C PRO A 21 -10.46 -10.05 16.36
N ASP A 22 -11.11 -11.03 16.95
CA ASP A 22 -11.06 -12.43 16.48
C ASP A 22 -11.99 -12.59 15.27
N LEU A 23 -11.39 -12.93 14.13
CA LEU A 23 -12.10 -13.06 12.85
C LEU A 23 -11.83 -14.42 12.21
N VAL A 24 -12.87 -15.10 11.78
CA VAL A 24 -12.76 -16.30 10.96
C VAL A 24 -12.98 -15.91 9.49
N HIS A 25 -11.95 -16.14 8.66
CA HIS A 25 -11.98 -15.82 7.23
C HIS A 25 -12.49 -17.00 6.39
N GLN A 26 -13.47 -16.74 5.51
CA GLN A 26 -14.05 -17.71 4.57
C GLN A 26 -14.25 -17.06 3.20
N GLY A 27 -13.21 -17.08 2.38
CA GLY A 27 -13.21 -16.34 1.13
C GLY A 27 -13.37 -14.83 1.38
N ARG A 28 -14.28 -14.19 0.65
CA ARG A 28 -14.63 -12.77 0.84
C ARG A 28 -15.51 -12.49 2.06
N TYR A 29 -15.82 -13.49 2.86
CA TYR A 29 -16.64 -13.34 4.07
C TYR A 29 -15.78 -13.42 5.34
N ILE A 30 -16.23 -12.70 6.36
CA ILE A 30 -15.71 -12.74 7.72
C ILE A 30 -16.82 -13.17 8.65
N THR A 31 -16.50 -14.05 9.60
CA THR A 31 -17.40 -14.40 10.71
C THR A 31 -16.79 -13.84 12.01
N ARG A 32 -17.59 -13.08 12.73
CA ARG A 32 -17.30 -12.55 14.07
C ARG A 32 -18.52 -12.77 14.96
N GLU A 33 -18.33 -13.33 16.16
CA GLU A 33 -19.41 -13.55 17.11
C GLU A 33 -20.59 -14.31 16.47
N ASN A 34 -20.30 -15.37 15.69
CA ASN A 34 -21.24 -16.19 14.94
C ASN A 34 -22.02 -15.44 13.81
N ARG A 35 -21.65 -14.20 13.49
CA ARG A 35 -22.26 -13.44 12.39
C ARG A 35 -21.35 -13.46 11.17
N LYS A 36 -21.83 -14.05 10.08
CA LYS A 36 -21.15 -14.03 8.79
C LYS A 36 -21.46 -12.73 8.05
N MET A 37 -20.42 -12.03 7.59
CA MET A 37 -20.53 -10.72 6.94
C MET A 37 -19.65 -10.67 5.68
N LEU A 38 -20.11 -10.00 4.63
CA LEU A 38 -19.29 -9.66 3.47
C LEU A 38 -18.20 -8.64 3.88
N ASN A 39 -16.94 -8.92 3.59
CA ASN A 39 -15.82 -8.09 4.01
C ASN A 39 -15.62 -6.89 3.09
N MET A 40 -16.15 -5.74 3.45
CA MET A 40 -16.02 -4.47 2.73
C MET A 40 -14.76 -3.67 3.11
N SER A 41 -13.83 -4.26 3.84
CA SER A 41 -12.61 -3.60 4.36
C SER A 41 -11.32 -4.37 4.06
N SER A 42 -11.35 -5.29 3.07
CA SER A 42 -10.18 -6.09 2.68
C SER A 42 -9.19 -5.27 1.85
N ASN A 43 -7.90 -5.60 1.95
CA ASN A 43 -6.88 -5.16 1.01
C ASN A 43 -6.49 -6.25 -0.02
N ASP A 44 -7.11 -7.41 0.02
CA ASP A 44 -6.96 -8.48 -0.99
C ASP A 44 -7.77 -8.12 -2.25
N TYR A 45 -7.38 -7.03 -2.93
CA TYR A 45 -8.15 -6.42 -4.02
C TYR A 45 -8.50 -7.37 -5.16
N LEU A 46 -7.65 -8.35 -5.45
CA LEU A 46 -7.90 -9.35 -6.50
C LEU A 46 -8.61 -10.62 -5.98
N GLY A 47 -8.84 -10.75 -4.66
CA GLY A 47 -9.48 -11.94 -4.05
C GLY A 47 -8.62 -13.19 -4.14
N LEU A 48 -7.30 -13.08 -4.18
CA LEU A 48 -6.38 -14.20 -4.38
C LEU A 48 -6.09 -15.00 -3.11
N ALA A 49 -6.19 -14.39 -1.94
CA ALA A 49 -5.79 -15.00 -0.66
C ALA A 49 -6.58 -16.30 -0.35
N SER A 50 -7.82 -16.37 -0.80
CA SER A 50 -8.68 -17.53 -0.61
C SER A 50 -8.88 -18.39 -1.87
N ASN A 51 -8.16 -18.12 -2.95
CA ASN A 51 -8.28 -18.84 -4.21
C ASN A 51 -7.66 -20.25 -4.09
N GLU A 52 -8.52 -21.26 -3.92
CA GLU A 52 -8.13 -22.66 -3.73
C GLU A 52 -7.37 -23.21 -4.93
N ASN A 53 -7.79 -22.86 -6.15
CA ASN A 53 -7.14 -23.35 -7.38
C ASN A 53 -5.71 -22.85 -7.49
N LEU A 54 -5.44 -21.59 -7.12
CA LEU A 54 -4.08 -21.04 -7.08
C LEU A 54 -3.23 -21.75 -6.03
N ARG A 55 -3.79 -22.00 -4.83
CA ARG A 55 -3.08 -22.72 -3.77
C ARG A 55 -2.73 -24.14 -4.19
N GLN A 56 -3.68 -24.87 -4.75
CA GLN A 56 -3.45 -26.24 -5.24
C GLN A 56 -2.42 -26.26 -6.38
N SER A 57 -2.50 -25.34 -7.33
CA SER A 57 -1.52 -25.23 -8.42
C SER A 57 -0.11 -24.94 -7.90
N PHE A 58 0.03 -24.08 -6.90
CA PHE A 58 1.30 -23.82 -6.24
C PHE A 58 1.84 -25.07 -5.54
N LEU A 59 1.02 -25.76 -4.75
CA LEU A 59 1.43 -26.97 -4.04
C LEU A 59 1.84 -28.10 -5.01
N GLN A 60 1.12 -28.27 -6.11
CA GLN A 60 1.44 -29.22 -7.16
C GLN A 60 2.76 -28.91 -7.87
N GLN A 61 3.05 -27.62 -8.13
CA GLN A 61 4.28 -27.19 -8.78
C GLN A 61 5.53 -27.63 -7.98
N TYR A 62 5.46 -27.65 -6.67
CA TYR A 62 6.58 -28.06 -5.82
C TYR A 62 6.59 -29.57 -5.49
N GLY A 63 5.49 -30.30 -5.69
CA GLY A 63 5.42 -31.77 -5.56
C GLY A 63 5.93 -32.32 -4.23
N GLY A 64 5.83 -31.55 -3.14
CA GLY A 64 6.37 -31.88 -1.82
C GLY A 64 7.81 -31.42 -1.57
N ASN A 65 8.53 -30.98 -2.58
CA ASN A 65 9.90 -30.43 -2.44
C ASN A 65 9.84 -28.90 -2.24
N PHE A 66 9.31 -28.48 -1.10
CA PHE A 66 9.10 -27.06 -0.80
C PHE A 66 10.41 -26.37 -0.40
N PRO A 67 10.54 -25.05 -0.72
CA PRO A 67 11.56 -24.21 -0.14
C PRO A 67 11.48 -24.17 1.40
N SER A 68 12.58 -23.80 2.05
CA SER A 68 12.64 -23.70 3.52
C SER A 68 11.53 -22.79 4.06
N PHE A 69 10.91 -23.19 5.16
CA PHE A 69 9.85 -22.43 5.85
C PHE A 69 10.38 -21.26 6.67
N THR A 70 11.70 -21.15 6.83
CA THR A 70 12.37 -20.02 7.49
C THR A 70 13.71 -19.77 6.84
N SER A 71 14.14 -18.51 6.84
CA SER A 71 15.51 -18.13 6.48
C SER A 71 16.48 -18.28 7.66
N SER A 72 15.95 -18.19 8.90
CA SER A 72 16.69 -18.25 10.18
C SER A 72 17.89 -17.28 10.27
N SER A 73 17.98 -16.31 9.36
CA SER A 73 19.09 -15.36 9.27
C SER A 73 18.69 -14.11 8.46
N SER A 74 19.49 -13.05 8.55
CA SER A 74 19.36 -11.91 7.63
C SER A 74 19.94 -12.24 6.25
N ARG A 75 19.52 -11.49 5.22
CA ARG A 75 20.00 -11.68 3.83
C ARG A 75 21.52 -11.52 3.70
N LEU A 76 22.11 -10.62 4.48
CA LEU A 76 23.55 -10.33 4.43
C LEU A 76 24.41 -11.37 5.13
N LEU A 77 23.82 -12.26 5.90
CA LEU A 77 24.51 -13.40 6.51
C LEU A 77 24.28 -14.68 5.68
N THR A 78 23.33 -15.51 6.12
CA THR A 78 23.04 -16.81 5.48
C THR A 78 21.60 -16.96 5.00
N GLY A 79 20.77 -15.90 5.14
CA GLY A 79 19.34 -15.92 4.84
C GLY A 79 18.97 -15.56 3.39
N ASN A 80 19.96 -15.39 2.47
CA ASN A 80 19.69 -15.12 1.07
C ASN A 80 19.66 -16.41 0.26
N PHE A 81 18.48 -16.89 -0.09
CA PHE A 81 18.28 -18.11 -0.90
C PHE A 81 18.12 -17.74 -2.38
N PRO A 82 18.38 -18.68 -3.33
CA PRO A 82 18.26 -18.42 -4.77
C PRO A 82 16.90 -17.82 -5.18
N ILE A 83 15.80 -18.26 -4.57
CA ILE A 83 14.45 -17.79 -4.87
C ILE A 83 14.27 -16.27 -4.67
N TYR A 84 15.09 -15.62 -3.83
CA TYR A 84 15.07 -14.14 -3.71
C TYR A 84 15.61 -13.50 -4.98
N THR A 85 16.72 -14.01 -5.50
CA THR A 85 17.31 -13.53 -6.75
C THR A 85 16.36 -13.75 -7.92
N ASP A 86 15.73 -14.92 -7.98
CA ASP A 86 14.77 -15.26 -9.02
C ASP A 86 13.58 -14.30 -9.01
N LEU A 87 13.02 -13.98 -7.83
CA LEU A 87 11.91 -13.02 -7.70
C LEU A 87 12.35 -11.59 -8.04
N GLU A 88 13.53 -11.16 -7.57
CA GLU A 88 14.08 -9.83 -7.91
C GLU A 88 14.30 -9.68 -9.43
N GLN A 89 14.81 -10.71 -10.08
CA GLN A 89 14.99 -10.72 -11.54
C GLN A 89 13.66 -10.71 -12.30
N LEU A 90 12.68 -11.50 -11.86
CA LEU A 90 11.34 -11.51 -12.45
C LEU A 90 10.69 -10.12 -12.37
N ILE A 91 10.75 -9.47 -11.21
CA ILE A 91 10.19 -8.14 -11.02
C ILE A 91 10.94 -7.12 -11.88
N ALA A 92 12.29 -7.12 -11.88
CA ALA A 92 13.11 -6.22 -12.69
C ALA A 92 12.77 -6.34 -14.18
N GLN A 93 12.63 -7.57 -14.67
CA GLN A 93 12.24 -7.86 -16.06
C GLN A 93 10.84 -7.31 -16.39
N ARG A 94 9.87 -7.52 -15.49
CA ARG A 94 8.49 -7.05 -15.70
C ARG A 94 8.39 -5.52 -15.74
N PHE A 95 9.13 -4.84 -14.87
CA PHE A 95 9.21 -3.39 -14.84
C PHE A 95 10.17 -2.80 -15.88
N GLN A 96 10.94 -3.63 -16.59
CA GLN A 96 12.01 -3.21 -17.52
C GLN A 96 12.99 -2.24 -16.85
N ARG A 97 13.43 -2.59 -15.63
CA ARG A 97 14.35 -1.80 -14.82
C ARG A 97 15.59 -2.63 -14.44
N GLU A 98 16.67 -1.93 -14.08
CA GLU A 98 17.97 -2.56 -13.80
C GLU A 98 17.94 -3.51 -12.60
N SER A 99 17.29 -3.09 -11.53
CA SER A 99 17.36 -3.83 -10.28
C SER A 99 16.12 -3.73 -9.39
N VAL A 100 16.00 -4.70 -8.52
CA VAL A 100 14.97 -4.80 -7.49
C VAL A 100 15.59 -5.28 -6.19
N LEU A 101 15.09 -4.80 -5.06
CA LEU A 101 15.46 -5.28 -3.74
C LEU A 101 14.21 -5.62 -2.92
N LEU A 102 14.20 -6.82 -2.30
CA LEU A 102 13.07 -7.31 -1.50
C LEU A 102 13.22 -6.95 -0.02
N PHE A 103 12.07 -6.72 0.64
CA PHE A 103 11.95 -6.38 2.06
C PHE A 103 10.85 -7.19 2.75
N ASN A 104 10.90 -7.27 4.08
CA ASN A 104 9.93 -8.01 4.88
C ASN A 104 8.50 -7.40 4.84
N SER A 105 8.37 -6.12 4.59
CA SER A 105 7.08 -5.43 4.40
C SER A 105 7.26 -4.07 3.76
N GLY A 106 6.18 -3.46 3.26
CA GLY A 106 6.17 -2.06 2.81
C GLY A 106 6.56 -1.09 3.92
N TYR A 107 6.20 -1.39 5.18
CA TYR A 107 6.62 -0.58 6.32
C TYR A 107 8.14 -0.56 6.47
N HIS A 108 8.82 -1.73 6.40
CA HIS A 108 10.28 -1.81 6.46
C HIS A 108 10.95 -1.10 5.28
N ALA A 109 10.39 -1.23 4.07
CA ALA A 109 10.87 -0.51 2.90
C ALA A 109 10.84 1.00 3.12
N ASN A 110 9.67 1.55 3.44
CA ASN A 110 9.48 2.99 3.62
C ASN A 110 10.27 3.55 4.81
N LEU A 111 10.37 2.77 5.90
CA LEU A 111 11.14 3.17 7.09
C LEU A 111 12.63 3.31 6.80
N GLY A 112 13.18 2.50 5.89
CA GLY A 112 14.62 2.36 5.71
C GLY A 112 15.21 3.03 4.47
N ILE A 113 14.44 3.19 3.38
CA ILE A 113 14.95 3.69 2.10
C ILE A 113 15.47 5.13 2.24
N LEU A 114 14.65 6.05 2.74
CA LEU A 114 15.04 7.45 2.87
C LEU A 114 16.24 7.65 3.81
N PRO A 115 16.27 7.07 5.03
CA PRO A 115 17.45 7.19 5.90
C PRO A 115 18.74 6.63 5.28
N ALA A 116 18.63 5.59 4.44
CA ALA A 116 19.81 4.99 3.78
C ALA A 116 20.35 5.84 2.62
N LEU A 117 19.51 6.66 1.98
CA LEU A 117 19.88 7.43 0.78
C LEU A 117 20.08 8.92 1.02
N THR A 118 19.75 9.41 2.23
CA THR A 118 19.85 10.83 2.58
C THR A 118 21.08 11.13 3.45
N THR A 119 21.48 12.39 3.43
CA THR A 119 22.49 12.98 4.31
C THR A 119 21.92 14.26 4.91
N THR A 120 22.65 14.92 5.82
CA THR A 120 22.27 16.23 6.38
C THR A 120 22.15 17.33 5.30
N LYS A 121 22.70 17.12 4.11
CA LYS A 121 22.58 18.00 2.95
C LYS A 121 21.51 17.56 1.96
N SER A 122 20.58 16.71 2.38
CA SER A 122 19.44 16.31 1.57
C SER A 122 18.18 17.05 1.97
N LEU A 123 17.24 17.15 1.03
CA LEU A 123 15.90 17.68 1.24
C LEU A 123 14.86 16.62 0.90
N ILE A 124 13.82 16.48 1.75
CA ILE A 124 12.66 15.65 1.44
C ILE A 124 11.43 16.54 1.31
N LEU A 125 10.73 16.44 0.18
CA LEU A 125 9.44 17.09 -0.09
C LEU A 125 8.37 16.02 -0.19
N ALA A 126 7.61 15.80 0.88
CA ALA A 126 6.61 14.74 0.96
C ALA A 126 5.19 15.27 0.84
N ASP A 127 4.32 14.52 0.14
CA ASP A 127 2.89 14.80 0.18
C ASP A 127 2.37 14.71 1.63
N LYS A 128 1.42 15.57 1.97
CA LYS A 128 0.87 15.67 3.33
C LYS A 128 0.20 14.39 3.79
N LEU A 129 -0.32 13.57 2.88
CA LEU A 129 -1.08 12.35 3.19
C LEU A 129 -0.31 11.05 2.96
N VAL A 130 1.02 11.09 2.73
CA VAL A 130 1.82 9.86 2.62
C VAL A 130 1.69 8.99 3.88
N HIS A 131 1.81 7.69 3.68
CA HIS A 131 1.65 6.67 4.73
C HIS A 131 2.57 6.90 5.93
N ALA A 132 2.10 6.53 7.11
CA ALA A 132 2.83 6.68 8.38
C ALA A 132 4.26 6.12 8.34
N SER A 133 4.49 5.01 7.65
CA SER A 133 5.83 4.43 7.48
C SER A 133 6.81 5.35 6.74
N MET A 134 6.33 6.12 5.74
CA MET A 134 7.13 7.13 5.06
C MET A 134 7.47 8.29 6.01
N ILE A 135 6.50 8.75 6.81
CA ILE A 135 6.74 9.79 7.82
C ILE A 135 7.77 9.35 8.84
N ASP A 136 7.72 8.09 9.28
CA ASP A 136 8.71 7.53 10.21
C ASP A 136 10.10 7.45 9.56
N GLY A 137 10.19 7.03 8.30
CA GLY A 137 11.43 7.06 7.52
C GLY A 137 11.99 8.47 7.34
N ILE A 138 11.13 9.45 7.03
CA ILE A 138 11.51 10.87 6.93
C ILE A 138 12.11 11.37 8.26
N ARG A 139 11.47 11.07 9.38
CA ARG A 139 11.98 11.46 10.71
C ARG A 139 13.33 10.84 11.05
N LEU A 140 13.55 9.59 10.62
CA LEU A 140 14.83 8.89 10.82
C LEU A 140 15.95 9.41 9.91
N SER A 141 15.61 10.08 8.81
CA SER A 141 16.57 10.56 7.81
C SER A 141 17.49 11.68 8.31
N GLN A 142 17.14 12.38 9.40
CA GLN A 142 17.93 13.47 9.99
C GLN A 142 18.31 14.59 9.00
N CYS A 143 17.51 14.77 7.94
CA CYS A 143 17.68 15.82 6.94
C CYS A 143 16.51 16.80 6.99
N GLU A 144 16.64 17.91 6.26
CA GLU A 144 15.55 18.89 6.15
C GLU A 144 14.39 18.29 5.37
N PHE A 145 13.15 18.55 5.82
CA PHE A 145 11.96 18.10 5.10
C PHE A 145 10.83 19.12 5.20
N PHE A 146 10.02 19.16 4.13
CA PHE A 146 8.74 19.86 4.10
C PHE A 146 7.64 18.95 3.60
N ARG A 147 6.42 19.21 4.06
CA ARG A 147 5.23 18.53 3.56
C ARG A 147 4.44 19.50 2.69
N TYR A 148 4.34 19.19 1.39
CA TYR A 148 3.46 19.97 0.51
C TYR A 148 2.00 19.55 0.71
N ARG A 149 1.08 20.49 0.39
CA ARG A 149 -0.35 20.22 0.46
C ARG A 149 -0.70 19.08 -0.48
N HIS A 150 -1.60 18.21 -0.03
CA HIS A 150 -1.98 17.00 -0.73
C HIS A 150 -2.37 17.27 -2.20
N ASN A 151 -1.68 16.59 -3.12
CA ASN A 151 -1.81 16.74 -4.58
C ASN A 151 -1.73 18.19 -5.10
N ASP A 152 -1.16 19.13 -4.30
CA ASP A 152 -0.94 20.52 -4.69
C ASP A 152 0.46 20.67 -5.29
N TYR A 153 0.55 20.48 -6.58
CA TYR A 153 1.83 20.48 -7.30
C TYR A 153 2.40 21.91 -7.50
N GLU A 154 1.58 22.95 -7.47
CA GLU A 154 2.07 24.33 -7.44
C GLU A 154 2.78 24.63 -6.11
N HIS A 155 2.24 24.15 -4.98
CA HIS A 155 2.94 24.26 -3.71
C HIS A 155 4.25 23.47 -3.71
N LEU A 156 4.27 22.25 -4.29
CA LEU A 156 5.50 21.47 -4.45
C LEU A 156 6.54 22.22 -5.32
N LYS A 157 6.12 22.77 -6.45
CA LYS A 157 6.97 23.54 -7.35
C LYS A 157 7.59 24.74 -6.64
N ASN A 158 6.79 25.52 -5.90
CA ASN A 158 7.27 26.64 -5.12
C ASN A 158 8.32 26.23 -4.06
N LEU A 159 8.16 25.04 -3.45
CA LEU A 159 9.15 24.49 -2.50
C LEU A 159 10.45 24.09 -3.22
N LEU A 160 10.36 23.50 -4.40
CA LEU A 160 11.53 23.16 -5.22
C LEU A 160 12.29 24.41 -5.66
N GLU A 161 11.60 25.42 -6.18
CA GLU A 161 12.20 26.72 -6.61
C GLU A 161 12.89 27.43 -5.45
N LYS A 162 12.22 27.53 -4.30
CA LYS A 162 12.77 28.16 -3.08
C LYS A 162 14.04 27.48 -2.59
N ASN A 163 14.20 26.19 -2.83
CA ASN A 163 15.31 25.38 -2.34
C ASN A 163 16.30 24.96 -3.43
N ALA A 164 16.13 25.43 -4.65
CA ALA A 164 17.01 25.11 -5.77
C ALA A 164 18.47 25.44 -5.44
N GLY A 165 19.37 24.48 -5.68
CA GLY A 165 20.82 24.62 -5.45
C GLY A 165 21.28 24.64 -3.99
N LYS A 166 20.38 24.49 -3.00
CA LYS A 166 20.75 24.48 -1.58
C LYS A 166 21.13 23.11 -1.04
N PHE A 167 20.70 22.06 -1.71
CA PHE A 167 20.85 20.68 -1.27
C PHE A 167 21.54 19.83 -2.34
N ASP A 168 22.32 18.85 -1.89
CA ASP A 168 23.03 17.92 -2.80
C ASP A 168 22.03 16.95 -3.46
N ARG A 169 20.91 16.63 -2.77
CA ARG A 169 19.85 15.73 -3.22
C ARG A 169 18.49 16.20 -2.73
N THR A 170 17.48 16.14 -3.57
CA THR A 170 16.09 16.41 -3.21
C THR A 170 15.25 15.19 -3.53
N PHE A 171 14.41 14.74 -2.58
CA PHE A 171 13.49 13.63 -2.77
C PHE A 171 12.05 14.15 -2.78
N ILE A 172 11.33 13.92 -3.88
CA ILE A 172 9.86 14.08 -3.94
C ILE A 172 9.27 12.73 -3.53
N VAL A 173 8.42 12.73 -2.49
CA VAL A 173 7.85 11.50 -1.90
C VAL A 173 6.34 11.54 -1.97
N THR A 174 5.73 10.53 -2.58
CA THR A 174 4.29 10.40 -2.74
C THR A 174 3.82 8.96 -2.76
N GLU A 175 2.51 8.74 -2.66
CA GLU A 175 1.85 7.48 -3.04
C GLU A 175 1.22 7.66 -4.43
N SER A 176 1.10 6.59 -5.19
CA SER A 176 0.35 6.65 -6.45
C SER A 176 -1.16 6.56 -6.24
N VAL A 177 -1.58 5.79 -5.24
CA VAL A 177 -2.96 5.68 -4.74
C VAL A 177 -2.96 5.86 -3.24
N PHE A 178 -3.64 6.88 -2.74
CA PHE A 178 -3.70 7.18 -1.31
C PHE A 178 -4.71 6.29 -0.58
N SER A 179 -4.26 5.71 0.51
CA SER A 179 -4.92 4.59 1.18
C SER A 179 -6.29 4.90 1.80
N MET A 180 -6.55 6.17 2.16
CA MET A 180 -7.76 6.56 2.90
C MET A 180 -8.83 7.21 2.02
N ASP A 181 -8.43 7.86 0.95
CA ASP A 181 -9.31 8.58 0.03
C ASP A 181 -9.46 7.87 -1.32
N GLY A 182 -8.51 7.02 -1.70
CA GLY A 182 -8.53 6.31 -2.97
C GLY A 182 -8.29 7.22 -4.18
N ASP A 183 -7.79 8.41 -3.95
CA ASP A 183 -7.38 9.35 -4.99
C ASP A 183 -6.00 9.00 -5.53
N VAL A 184 -5.66 9.56 -6.68
CA VAL A 184 -4.48 9.18 -7.47
C VAL A 184 -3.59 10.40 -7.68
N ALA A 185 -2.28 10.24 -7.49
CA ALA A 185 -1.29 11.26 -7.83
C ALA A 185 -1.09 11.37 -9.35
N ASP A 186 -0.89 12.58 -9.85
CA ASP A 186 -0.48 12.80 -11.24
C ASP A 186 1.03 12.53 -11.40
N LEU A 187 1.37 11.27 -11.67
CA LEU A 187 2.76 10.84 -11.84
C LEU A 187 3.41 11.46 -13.08
N ASN A 188 2.63 11.78 -14.13
CA ASN A 188 3.16 12.46 -15.33
C ASN A 188 3.66 13.86 -14.97
N TYR A 189 2.86 14.62 -14.22
CA TYR A 189 3.24 15.95 -13.79
C TYR A 189 4.45 15.91 -12.83
N LEU A 190 4.47 14.97 -11.88
CA LEU A 190 5.59 14.80 -10.94
C LEU A 190 6.90 14.46 -11.66
N VAL A 191 6.86 13.60 -12.68
CA VAL A 191 8.02 13.31 -13.53
C VAL A 191 8.49 14.54 -14.30
N GLN A 192 7.56 15.30 -14.91
CA GLN A 192 7.90 16.54 -15.60
C GLN A 192 8.52 17.55 -14.64
N LEU A 193 7.96 17.69 -13.44
CA LEU A 193 8.48 18.60 -12.43
C LEU A 193 9.87 18.18 -11.95
N LYS A 194 10.08 16.89 -11.63
CA LYS A 194 11.40 16.34 -11.29
C LYS A 194 12.46 16.69 -12.33
N LYS A 195 12.16 16.56 -13.61
CA LYS A 195 13.10 16.82 -14.72
C LYS A 195 13.55 18.30 -14.81
N GLN A 196 12.80 19.22 -14.22
CA GLN A 196 13.15 20.65 -14.20
C GLN A 196 14.18 21.01 -13.13
N PHE A 197 14.37 20.16 -12.13
CA PHE A 197 15.26 20.43 -11.00
C PHE A 197 16.37 19.38 -10.92
N PRO A 198 17.64 19.73 -11.09
CA PRO A 198 18.75 18.79 -11.02
C PRO A 198 18.86 18.16 -9.62
N ASN A 199 19.41 16.94 -9.55
CA ASN A 199 19.60 16.16 -8.33
C ASN A 199 18.28 15.88 -7.56
N THR A 200 17.15 15.84 -8.29
CA THR A 200 15.84 15.53 -7.72
C THR A 200 15.46 14.09 -8.08
N TYR A 201 15.06 13.33 -7.06
CA TYR A 201 14.67 11.93 -7.13
C TYR A 201 13.19 11.80 -6.81
N LEU A 202 12.48 10.96 -7.55
CA LEU A 202 11.06 10.68 -7.33
C LEU A 202 10.88 9.32 -6.66
N TYR A 203 10.29 9.33 -5.46
CA TYR A 203 9.92 8.16 -4.68
C TYR A 203 8.41 7.99 -4.70
N VAL A 204 7.93 6.89 -5.27
CA VAL A 204 6.51 6.56 -5.38
C VAL A 204 6.21 5.24 -4.68
N ASP A 205 5.25 5.25 -3.76
CA ASP A 205 4.68 4.03 -3.17
C ASP A 205 3.44 3.59 -3.96
N GLU A 206 3.53 2.42 -4.57
CA GLU A 206 2.47 1.75 -5.35
C GLU A 206 1.73 0.66 -4.55
N ALA A 207 1.81 0.67 -3.21
CA ALA A 207 1.29 -0.40 -2.37
C ALA A 207 -0.21 -0.68 -2.59
N HIS A 208 -0.99 0.33 -2.98
CA HIS A 208 -2.42 0.20 -3.31
C HIS A 208 -2.69 0.07 -4.81
N ALA A 209 -1.67 0.10 -5.64
CA ALA A 209 -1.81 0.09 -7.09
C ALA A 209 -1.28 -1.19 -7.76
N ILE A 210 -0.17 -1.76 -7.23
CA ILE A 210 0.38 -3.02 -7.74
C ILE A 210 -0.69 -4.13 -7.69
N GLY A 211 -0.76 -4.91 -8.76
CA GLY A 211 -1.78 -5.94 -8.96
C GLY A 211 -3.07 -5.43 -9.58
N VAL A 212 -3.45 -4.18 -9.29
CA VAL A 212 -4.78 -3.62 -9.58
C VAL A 212 -4.80 -2.76 -10.85
N TYR A 213 -3.83 -1.89 -11.04
CA TYR A 213 -3.80 -0.93 -12.14
C TYR A 213 -2.69 -1.24 -13.14
N GLY A 214 -2.86 -0.68 -14.36
CA GLY A 214 -1.97 -0.97 -15.48
C GLY A 214 -2.39 -2.23 -16.26
N LYS A 215 -1.93 -2.34 -17.51
CA LYS A 215 -2.26 -3.45 -18.41
C LYS A 215 -1.80 -4.80 -17.86
N ASN A 216 -0.60 -4.84 -17.30
CA ASN A 216 0.00 -6.03 -16.71
C ASN A 216 -0.16 -6.09 -15.19
N GLY A 217 -0.82 -5.10 -14.58
CA GLY A 217 -1.00 -4.99 -13.14
C GLY A 217 0.22 -4.42 -12.40
N LEU A 218 1.07 -3.65 -13.08
CA LEU A 218 2.28 -3.07 -12.49
C LEU A 218 2.05 -1.71 -11.81
N GLY A 219 0.79 -1.24 -11.75
CA GLY A 219 0.42 -0.06 -10.99
C GLY A 219 0.09 1.16 -11.84
N ILE A 220 0.00 2.32 -11.18
CA ILE A 220 -0.30 3.62 -11.82
C ILE A 220 0.88 4.08 -12.67
N ALA A 221 2.11 3.80 -12.26
CA ALA A 221 3.30 4.13 -13.05
C ALA A 221 3.30 3.43 -14.42
N GLU A 222 2.82 2.17 -14.50
CA GLU A 222 2.59 1.48 -15.78
C GLU A 222 1.47 2.18 -16.58
N ARG A 223 0.33 2.46 -15.93
CA ARG A 223 -0.81 3.12 -16.57
C ARG A 223 -0.44 4.49 -17.15
N ALA A 224 0.42 5.23 -16.46
CA ALA A 224 0.91 6.55 -16.87
C ALA A 224 2.10 6.47 -17.85
N ASN A 225 2.67 5.27 -18.07
CA ASN A 225 3.87 5.03 -18.88
C ASN A 225 5.09 5.83 -18.41
N VAL A 226 5.34 5.86 -17.08
CA VAL A 226 6.43 6.62 -16.45
C VAL A 226 7.34 5.77 -15.56
N ILE A 227 7.26 4.44 -15.62
CA ILE A 227 8.08 3.54 -14.80
C ILE A 227 9.58 3.88 -14.90
N ALA A 228 10.07 4.17 -16.12
CA ALA A 228 11.48 4.48 -16.37
C ALA A 228 11.95 5.78 -15.71
N ASP A 229 11.05 6.70 -15.42
CA ASP A 229 11.34 8.02 -14.89
C ASP A 229 11.26 8.12 -13.36
N ILE A 230 10.80 7.04 -12.69
CA ILE A 230 10.69 6.99 -11.22
C ILE A 230 11.96 6.33 -10.66
N ASP A 231 12.63 7.00 -9.73
CA ASP A 231 13.91 6.52 -9.18
C ASP A 231 13.73 5.40 -8.15
N LEU A 232 12.69 5.49 -7.33
CA LEU A 232 12.37 4.55 -6.28
C LEU A 232 10.88 4.22 -6.35
N LEU A 233 10.55 3.09 -6.97
CA LEU A 233 9.18 2.61 -7.09
C LEU A 233 8.97 1.45 -6.12
N VAL A 234 8.22 1.69 -5.06
CA VAL A 234 7.95 0.69 -4.01
C VAL A 234 6.61 0.03 -4.24
N GLY A 235 6.56 -1.29 -4.07
CA GLY A 235 5.31 -2.05 -4.05
C GLY A 235 5.28 -3.04 -2.90
N THR A 236 4.09 -3.52 -2.54
CA THR A 236 3.92 -4.54 -1.50
C THR A 236 3.28 -5.81 -2.04
N PHE A 237 3.66 -6.93 -1.47
CA PHE A 237 3.02 -8.21 -1.75
C PHE A 237 1.82 -8.50 -0.81
N GLY A 238 1.66 -7.70 0.26
CA GLY A 238 0.71 -7.94 1.35
C GLY A 238 -0.72 -7.45 1.09
N LYS A 239 -1.05 -7.06 -0.14
CA LYS A 239 -2.40 -6.60 -0.52
C LYS A 239 -2.92 -7.40 -1.71
N ALA A 240 -3.06 -6.80 -2.88
CA ALA A 240 -3.58 -7.46 -4.09
C ALA A 240 -2.83 -8.74 -4.49
N LEU A 241 -1.57 -8.88 -4.12
CA LEU A 241 -0.77 -10.07 -4.41
C LEU A 241 -0.90 -11.20 -3.37
N ALA A 242 -1.75 -11.03 -2.36
CA ALA A 242 -2.11 -12.04 -1.37
C ALA A 242 -0.90 -12.80 -0.77
N SER A 243 0.18 -12.08 -0.47
CA SER A 243 1.43 -12.63 0.07
C SER A 243 1.95 -11.75 1.23
N MET A 244 3.23 -11.77 1.48
CA MET A 244 3.91 -10.93 2.48
C MET A 244 5.22 -10.41 1.92
N GLY A 245 5.61 -9.20 2.34
CA GLY A 245 6.83 -8.55 1.89
C GLY A 245 6.56 -7.34 1.02
N ALA A 246 7.64 -6.77 0.51
CA ALA A 246 7.64 -5.63 -0.39
C ALA A 246 8.90 -5.62 -1.25
N TYR A 247 8.94 -4.71 -2.20
CA TYR A 247 10.09 -4.49 -3.06
C TYR A 247 10.27 -3.00 -3.36
N VAL A 248 11.48 -2.63 -3.76
CA VAL A 248 11.76 -1.39 -4.48
C VAL A 248 12.35 -1.73 -5.84
N VAL A 249 11.85 -1.09 -6.87
CA VAL A 249 12.43 -1.06 -8.22
C VAL A 249 13.25 0.21 -8.32
N CYS A 250 14.52 0.10 -8.69
CA CYS A 250 15.45 1.24 -8.78
C CYS A 250 16.65 0.91 -9.66
N ASP A 251 17.52 1.87 -9.86
CA ASP A 251 18.80 1.65 -10.53
C ASP A 251 19.77 0.88 -9.62
N GLN A 252 20.71 0.15 -10.24
CA GLN A 252 21.64 -0.73 -9.53
C GLN A 252 22.45 -0.01 -8.44
N ILE A 253 22.88 1.20 -8.69
CA ILE A 253 23.64 2.00 -7.70
C ILE A 253 22.80 2.31 -6.45
N LEU A 254 21.50 2.57 -6.60
CA LEU A 254 20.61 2.79 -5.46
C LEU A 254 20.39 1.49 -4.66
N LYS A 255 20.23 0.36 -5.36
CA LYS A 255 20.16 -0.96 -4.72
C LYS A 255 21.41 -1.25 -3.88
N GLU A 256 22.60 -0.98 -4.40
CA GLU A 256 23.86 -1.17 -3.69
C GLU A 256 23.97 -0.27 -2.45
N CYS A 257 23.55 0.99 -2.56
CA CYS A 257 23.46 1.89 -1.40
C CYS A 257 22.51 1.33 -0.33
N LEU A 258 21.34 0.83 -0.72
CA LEU A 258 20.38 0.23 0.21
C LEU A 258 20.93 -1.01 0.90
N ILE A 259 21.58 -1.92 0.16
CA ILE A 259 22.19 -3.12 0.73
C ILE A 259 23.24 -2.76 1.80
N ASN A 260 24.00 -1.69 1.60
CA ASN A 260 25.09 -1.32 2.49
C ASN A 260 24.69 -0.42 3.66
N GLN A 261 23.55 0.29 3.58
CA GLN A 261 23.20 1.31 4.56
C GLN A 261 21.83 1.14 5.20
N MET A 262 20.94 0.32 4.60
CA MET A 262 19.56 0.22 5.05
C MET A 262 19.42 -0.71 6.27
N ARG A 263 19.30 -0.13 7.45
CA ARG A 263 19.23 -0.86 8.73
C ARG A 263 18.11 -1.91 8.79
N PRO A 264 16.86 -1.66 8.36
CA PRO A 264 15.82 -2.70 8.33
C PRO A 264 16.14 -3.91 7.45
N LEU A 265 16.99 -3.77 6.43
CA LEU A 265 17.45 -4.89 5.61
C LEU A 265 18.60 -5.65 6.31
N ILE A 266 19.57 -4.91 6.86
CA ILE A 266 20.80 -5.48 7.43
C ILE A 266 20.51 -6.28 8.70
N PHE A 267 19.65 -5.75 9.57
CA PHE A 267 19.44 -6.25 10.94
C PHE A 267 18.13 -7.03 11.14
N SER A 268 17.42 -7.38 10.06
CA SER A 268 16.22 -8.21 10.15
C SER A 268 16.42 -9.59 9.58
N THR A 269 15.82 -10.60 10.21
CA THR A 269 15.64 -11.92 9.60
C THR A 269 14.89 -11.77 8.28
N ALA A 270 15.37 -12.44 7.24
CA ALA A 270 14.76 -12.38 5.92
C ALA A 270 13.39 -13.11 5.88
N LEU A 271 12.59 -12.83 4.85
CA LEU A 271 11.32 -13.53 4.61
C LEU A 271 11.56 -15.07 4.55
N PRO A 272 10.59 -15.89 4.92
CA PRO A 272 10.68 -17.33 4.64
C PRO A 272 10.79 -17.61 3.13
N PRO A 273 11.73 -18.45 2.68
CA PRO A 273 11.84 -18.82 1.26
C PRO A 273 10.54 -19.38 0.67
N PHE A 274 9.77 -20.12 1.46
CA PHE A 274 8.44 -20.61 1.08
C PHE A 274 7.49 -19.46 0.70
N ASN A 275 7.49 -18.38 1.48
CA ASN A 275 6.69 -17.19 1.19
C ASN A 275 7.18 -16.47 -0.09
N VAL A 276 8.50 -16.38 -0.28
CA VAL A 276 9.07 -15.79 -1.50
C VAL A 276 8.69 -16.59 -2.73
N ALA A 277 8.68 -17.92 -2.63
CA ALA A 277 8.23 -18.82 -3.70
C ALA A 277 6.74 -18.64 -4.04
N TRP A 278 5.89 -18.48 -3.03
CA TRP A 278 4.48 -18.12 -3.25
C TRP A 278 4.33 -16.76 -3.95
N THR A 279 5.12 -15.76 -3.52
CA THR A 279 5.15 -14.45 -4.16
C THR A 279 5.58 -14.53 -5.61
N TYR A 280 6.64 -15.32 -5.90
CA TYR A 280 7.10 -15.57 -7.27
C TYR A 280 5.99 -16.17 -8.13
N PHE A 281 5.33 -17.21 -7.62
CA PHE A 281 4.24 -17.89 -8.30
C PHE A 281 3.07 -16.95 -8.66
N ILE A 282 2.68 -16.06 -7.74
CA ILE A 282 1.63 -15.06 -7.99
C ILE A 282 2.12 -13.98 -8.95
N PHE A 283 3.33 -13.46 -8.76
CA PHE A 283 3.87 -12.36 -9.58
C PHE A 283 4.09 -12.79 -11.04
N GLU A 284 4.54 -14.02 -11.26
CA GLU A 284 4.65 -14.60 -12.59
C GLU A 284 3.31 -14.59 -13.35
N ARG A 285 2.21 -14.83 -12.64
CA ARG A 285 0.84 -14.89 -13.17
C ARG A 285 0.12 -13.56 -13.20
N LEU A 286 0.74 -12.50 -12.72
CA LEU A 286 0.09 -11.19 -12.59
C LEU A 286 -0.60 -10.66 -13.86
N PRO A 287 -0.04 -10.80 -15.07
CA PRO A 287 -0.73 -10.38 -16.30
C PRO A 287 -2.04 -11.15 -16.57
N GLN A 288 -2.14 -12.39 -16.08
CA GLN A 288 -3.30 -13.27 -16.29
C GLN A 288 -4.54 -12.80 -15.53
N PHE A 289 -4.40 -12.01 -14.46
CA PHE A 289 -5.51 -11.48 -13.66
C PHE A 289 -6.21 -10.25 -14.29
N SER A 290 -6.19 -10.14 -15.61
CA SER A 290 -6.81 -9.01 -16.33
C SER A 290 -8.34 -8.99 -16.19
N LYS A 291 -8.98 -10.16 -16.08
CA LYS A 291 -10.43 -10.29 -15.87
C LYS A 291 -10.83 -9.80 -14.48
N GLU A 292 -10.06 -10.15 -13.47
CA GLU A 292 -10.23 -9.73 -12.08
C GLU A 292 -10.09 -8.21 -11.96
N ARG A 293 -9.06 -7.63 -12.59
CA ARG A 293 -8.87 -6.17 -12.65
C ARG A 293 -10.05 -5.46 -13.31
N THR A 294 -10.50 -5.95 -14.46
CA THR A 294 -11.64 -5.36 -15.18
C THR A 294 -12.93 -5.47 -14.38
N HIS A 295 -13.15 -6.61 -13.71
CA HIS A 295 -14.32 -6.80 -12.86
C HIS A 295 -14.29 -5.88 -11.64
N LEU A 296 -13.16 -5.80 -10.95
CA LEU A 296 -12.96 -4.89 -9.81
C LEU A 296 -13.23 -3.44 -10.19
N GLU A 297 -12.74 -2.99 -11.35
CA GLU A 297 -13.01 -1.62 -11.83
C GLU A 297 -14.50 -1.37 -12.05
N ARG A 298 -15.25 -2.33 -12.61
CA ARG A 298 -16.71 -2.20 -12.78
C ARG A 298 -17.44 -2.09 -11.45
N LEU A 299 -17.08 -2.94 -10.48
CA LEU A 299 -17.65 -2.89 -9.13
C LEU A 299 -17.34 -1.54 -8.46
N SER A 300 -16.11 -1.09 -8.59
CA SER A 300 -15.62 0.15 -7.98
C SER A 300 -16.28 1.39 -8.59
N ALA A 301 -16.40 1.43 -9.90
CA ALA A 301 -17.07 2.52 -10.59
C ALA A 301 -18.53 2.64 -10.15
N PHE A 302 -19.24 1.52 -10.07
CA PHE A 302 -20.63 1.50 -9.57
C PHE A 302 -20.70 2.00 -8.12
N LEU A 303 -19.86 1.49 -7.22
CA LEU A 303 -19.89 1.92 -5.81
C LEU A 303 -19.53 3.41 -5.66
N ARG A 304 -18.53 3.92 -6.38
CA ARG A 304 -18.17 5.34 -6.37
C ARG A 304 -19.36 6.21 -6.78
N GLN A 305 -20.01 5.88 -7.89
CA GLN A 305 -21.19 6.61 -8.38
C GLN A 305 -22.32 6.64 -7.35
N GLU A 306 -22.59 5.51 -6.71
CA GLU A 306 -23.66 5.39 -5.72
C GLU A 306 -23.37 6.17 -4.42
N VAL A 307 -22.10 6.14 -3.98
CA VAL A 307 -21.67 6.94 -2.80
C VAL A 307 -21.68 8.43 -3.13
N GLU A 308 -21.17 8.84 -4.29
CA GLU A 308 -21.20 10.23 -4.74
C GLU A 308 -22.60 10.79 -4.84
N HIS A 309 -23.54 10.02 -5.38
CA HIS A 309 -24.94 10.42 -5.47
C HIS A 309 -25.57 10.67 -4.09
N ARG A 310 -25.15 9.94 -3.05
CA ARG A 310 -25.66 10.09 -1.67
C ARG A 310 -24.98 11.19 -0.88
N THR A 311 -23.66 11.35 -1.06
CA THR A 311 -22.85 12.24 -0.21
C THR A 311 -22.45 13.54 -0.89
N GLN A 312 -22.56 13.63 -2.21
CA GLN A 312 -22.03 14.71 -3.05
C GLN A 312 -20.51 14.91 -2.89
N ILE A 313 -19.81 13.92 -2.35
CA ILE A 313 -18.37 13.92 -2.10
C ILE A 313 -17.77 12.62 -2.61
N MET A 314 -16.87 12.69 -3.58
CA MET A 314 -16.14 11.52 -4.09
C MET A 314 -14.71 11.89 -4.49
N PRO A 315 -13.76 11.83 -3.55
CA PRO A 315 -12.34 12.01 -3.87
C PRO A 315 -11.75 10.82 -4.64
N SER A 316 -12.32 9.63 -4.49
CA SER A 316 -11.75 8.38 -5.00
C SER A 316 -11.86 8.23 -6.52
N GLN A 317 -10.80 7.67 -7.09
CA GLN A 317 -10.72 7.22 -8.48
C GLN A 317 -10.41 5.71 -8.57
N THR A 318 -10.50 4.99 -7.45
CA THR A 318 -9.99 3.62 -7.30
C THR A 318 -10.99 2.66 -6.65
N CYS A 319 -10.54 1.45 -6.33
CA CYS A 319 -11.32 0.45 -5.58
C CYS A 319 -11.42 0.74 -4.07
N ILE A 320 -10.79 1.80 -3.60
CA ILE A 320 -10.92 2.30 -2.24
C ILE A 320 -11.92 3.45 -2.26
N VAL A 321 -13.08 3.26 -1.65
CA VAL A 321 -14.18 4.23 -1.71
C VAL A 321 -14.50 4.73 -0.30
N PRO A 322 -14.20 5.99 0.02
CA PRO A 322 -14.51 6.55 1.32
C PRO A 322 -15.99 6.97 1.40
N TYR A 323 -16.70 6.46 2.38
CA TYR A 323 -18.03 6.97 2.78
C TYR A 323 -17.83 7.92 3.96
N ILE A 324 -17.67 9.22 3.65
CA ILE A 324 -17.31 10.25 4.62
C ILE A 324 -18.53 10.67 5.42
N LEU A 325 -18.47 10.55 6.76
CA LEU A 325 -19.54 10.89 7.70
C LEU A 325 -19.17 12.08 8.60
N GLY A 326 -17.89 12.46 8.66
CA GLY A 326 -17.38 13.59 9.41
C GLY A 326 -17.11 13.27 10.87
N GLU A 327 -18.14 13.00 11.67
CA GLU A 327 -18.00 12.80 13.12
C GLU A 327 -17.70 11.35 13.51
N ASN A 328 -16.95 11.18 14.60
CA ASN A 328 -16.55 9.85 15.09
C ASN A 328 -17.76 8.99 15.47
N GLU A 329 -18.71 9.58 16.21
CA GLU A 329 -19.90 8.88 16.70
C GLU A 329 -20.78 8.41 15.55
N ALA A 330 -21.06 9.26 14.57
CA ALA A 330 -21.84 8.92 13.39
C ALA A 330 -21.17 7.78 12.60
N THR A 331 -19.84 7.83 12.48
CA THR A 331 -19.06 6.81 11.78
C THR A 331 -19.08 5.45 12.50
N LEU A 332 -18.99 5.46 13.82
CA LEU A 332 -19.10 4.25 14.64
C LEU A 332 -20.50 3.64 14.57
N ALA A 333 -21.54 4.48 14.68
CA ALA A 333 -22.93 4.03 14.59
C ALA A 333 -23.24 3.39 13.24
N LYS A 334 -22.83 4.05 12.13
CA LYS A 334 -23.03 3.51 10.78
C LYS A 334 -22.26 2.23 10.53
N ALA A 335 -21.00 2.13 11.01
CA ALA A 335 -20.24 0.89 10.89
C ALA A 335 -20.90 -0.27 11.64
N LYS A 336 -21.46 -0.01 12.82
CA LYS A 336 -22.21 -1.00 13.60
C LYS A 336 -23.49 -1.42 12.87
N ASP A 337 -24.27 -0.48 12.37
CA ASP A 337 -25.48 -0.73 11.60
C ASP A 337 -25.20 -1.62 10.37
N LEU A 338 -24.18 -1.30 9.58
CA LEU A 338 -23.77 -2.12 8.44
C LEU A 338 -23.32 -3.53 8.84
N GLN A 339 -22.62 -3.68 9.98
CA GLN A 339 -22.24 -5.00 10.49
C GLN A 339 -23.47 -5.80 10.94
N GLU A 340 -24.48 -5.15 11.50
CA GLU A 340 -25.76 -5.80 11.83
C GLU A 340 -26.52 -6.28 10.60
N GLN A 341 -26.36 -5.57 9.48
CA GLN A 341 -26.92 -5.93 8.17
C GLN A 341 -26.07 -6.93 7.37
N GLY A 342 -24.96 -7.43 7.92
CA GLY A 342 -24.15 -8.48 7.27
C GLY A 342 -22.98 -7.95 6.44
N TYR A 343 -22.51 -6.70 6.67
CA TYR A 343 -21.39 -6.11 5.95
C TYR A 343 -20.29 -5.68 6.92
N TYR A 344 -19.12 -6.32 6.85
CA TYR A 344 -17.99 -5.98 7.70
C TYR A 344 -17.30 -4.70 7.23
N CYS A 345 -17.64 -3.61 7.86
CA CYS A 345 -17.11 -2.27 7.60
C CYS A 345 -16.37 -1.74 8.82
N LEU A 346 -15.22 -1.10 8.60
CA LEU A 346 -14.39 -0.52 9.66
C LEU A 346 -14.46 1.01 9.65
N PRO A 347 -14.72 1.64 10.81
CA PRO A 347 -14.71 3.09 10.95
C PRO A 347 -13.26 3.61 11.02
N ILE A 348 -12.91 4.52 10.15
CA ILE A 348 -11.62 5.22 10.15
C ILE A 348 -11.79 6.60 10.78
N ARG A 349 -10.98 6.90 11.79
CA ARG A 349 -11.10 8.08 12.65
C ARG A 349 -9.72 8.70 12.91
N PRO A 350 -9.65 9.91 13.44
CA PRO A 350 -8.39 10.49 13.91
C PRO A 350 -7.64 9.53 14.88
N PRO A 351 -6.30 9.50 14.85
CA PRO A 351 -5.40 10.34 14.06
C PRO A 351 -5.15 9.83 12.63
N THR A 352 -5.78 8.73 12.19
CA THR A 352 -5.56 8.14 10.84
C THR A 352 -6.02 9.08 9.73
N VAL A 353 -7.10 9.81 9.98
CA VAL A 353 -7.64 10.86 9.10
C VAL A 353 -7.79 12.17 9.90
N PRO A 354 -7.86 13.34 9.24
CA PRO A 354 -8.08 14.62 9.93
C PRO A 354 -9.37 14.64 10.75
N LYS A 355 -9.41 15.49 11.79
CA LYS A 355 -10.63 15.72 12.60
C LYS A 355 -11.74 16.27 11.70
N GLY A 356 -12.97 15.77 11.88
CA GLY A 356 -14.14 16.13 11.07
C GLY A 356 -14.21 15.45 9.71
N THR A 357 -13.36 14.43 9.46
CA THR A 357 -13.34 13.66 8.20
C THR A 357 -13.40 12.16 8.44
N SER A 358 -13.99 11.74 9.56
CA SER A 358 -14.17 10.31 9.86
C SER A 358 -15.05 9.64 8.82
N ARG A 359 -14.71 8.42 8.46
CA ARG A 359 -15.31 7.72 7.32
C ARG A 359 -15.36 6.22 7.52
N ILE A 360 -16.21 5.55 6.77
CA ILE A 360 -16.08 4.14 6.51
C ILE A 360 -15.24 3.99 5.24
N ARG A 361 -14.10 3.31 5.34
CA ARG A 361 -13.26 3.01 4.18
C ARG A 361 -13.73 1.71 3.55
N LEU A 362 -14.44 1.82 2.45
CA LEU A 362 -14.90 0.68 1.67
C LEU A 362 -13.79 0.24 0.71
N SER A 363 -13.49 -1.04 0.69
CA SER A 363 -12.54 -1.64 -0.26
C SER A 363 -13.16 -2.88 -0.86
N LEU A 364 -13.31 -2.88 -2.18
CA LEU A 364 -13.86 -4.00 -2.92
C LEU A 364 -12.76 -5.01 -3.29
N THR A 365 -13.18 -6.24 -3.48
CA THR A 365 -12.33 -7.33 -3.98
C THR A 365 -12.94 -7.92 -5.24
N ALA A 366 -12.11 -8.43 -6.15
CA ALA A 366 -12.55 -8.95 -7.45
C ALA A 366 -13.37 -10.24 -7.36
N ASP A 367 -13.41 -10.90 -6.21
CA ASP A 367 -14.24 -12.09 -5.98
C ASP A 367 -15.66 -11.75 -5.51
N MET A 368 -15.98 -10.45 -5.29
CA MET A 368 -17.35 -9.98 -5.03
C MET A 368 -18.18 -10.00 -6.32
N THR A 369 -19.49 -10.20 -6.19
CA THR A 369 -20.44 -10.08 -7.30
C THR A 369 -21.05 -8.69 -7.37
N MET A 370 -21.51 -8.28 -8.55
CA MET A 370 -22.23 -7.02 -8.72
C MET A 370 -23.52 -6.97 -7.86
N ASP A 371 -24.20 -8.10 -7.70
CA ASP A 371 -25.44 -8.17 -6.90
C ASP A 371 -25.14 -7.99 -5.40
N GLU A 372 -24.04 -8.54 -4.88
CA GLU A 372 -23.60 -8.28 -3.51
C GLU A 372 -23.32 -6.79 -3.28
N VAL A 373 -22.65 -6.12 -4.24
CA VAL A 373 -22.37 -4.68 -4.14
C VAL A 373 -23.66 -3.85 -4.23
N LYS A 374 -24.61 -4.22 -5.08
CA LYS A 374 -25.94 -3.56 -5.16
C LYS A 374 -26.74 -3.72 -3.85
N GLN A 375 -26.72 -4.91 -3.27
CA GLN A 375 -27.38 -5.16 -1.98
C GLN A 375 -26.73 -4.33 -0.86
N PHE A 376 -25.40 -4.25 -0.85
CA PHE A 376 -24.67 -3.39 0.08
C PHE A 376 -25.06 -1.91 -0.06
N VAL A 377 -25.11 -1.40 -1.29
CA VAL A 377 -25.49 -0.02 -1.59
C VAL A 377 -26.90 0.31 -1.09
N ALA A 378 -27.82 -0.64 -1.10
CA ALA A 378 -29.18 -0.45 -0.55
C ALA A 378 -29.17 -0.25 0.97
N CYS A 379 -28.08 -0.60 1.67
CA CYS A 379 -27.89 -0.44 3.12
C CYS A 379 -27.13 0.88 3.49
N LEU A 380 -26.55 1.57 2.52
CA LEU A 380 -25.87 2.84 2.73
C LEU A 380 -26.89 3.98 2.92
#